data_36d01a057860d0190a1852b4569f2a9d
#
_entry.id   36d01a057860d0190a1852b4569f2a9d
#
_cell.length_a   1.000
_cell.length_b   1.000
_cell.length_c   1.000
_cell.angle_alpha   90.00
_cell.angle_beta   90.00
_cell.angle_gamma   90.00
#
_symmetry.space_group_name_H-M   'P 1'
#
loop_
_entity.id
_entity.type
_entity.pdbx_description
1 polymer ?
#
loop_
_entity_poly.entity_id
_entity_poly.type
_entity_poly.pdbx_seq_one_letter_code
_entity_poly.pdbx_strand_id
1 'polypeptide(L)'
;VGVGGALAGRGADLAIIDDPVSEQDALSATALDSIYEWYTSGPRQRLQPGGSIIIVMTRWSIRDLTAKVLSKQSEKGADKWDIVEFPAIMPSGKSLWPEYWKLEELEGVKASIPVGKWNAQYMQNPTAEEGAIIKREWWQKWEKEDPPECNYIIQSYDTAFSKSDRADYSAVTTWGIFTESESNEEHIMLLDAVKGRWEFPQLKEEANELYKLYDPD
;
A
#
# COMPACT_ATOMS: atom_id res chain seq x y z
N VAL A 1 8.85 -22.20 18.26
CA VAL A 1 9.00 -21.10 19.24
C VAL A 1 8.11 -19.97 18.79
N GLY A 2 7.36 -19.35 19.73
CA GLY A 2 6.59 -18.14 19.41
C GLY A 2 7.49 -16.93 19.14
N VAL A 3 6.88 -15.90 18.54
CA VAL A 3 7.52 -14.58 18.37
C VAL A 3 8.00 -14.06 19.74
N GLY A 4 9.22 -13.52 19.81
CA GLY A 4 9.85 -13.13 21.08
C GLY A 4 10.47 -14.28 21.87
N GLY A 5 10.28 -15.54 21.46
CA GLY A 5 10.90 -16.69 22.10
C GLY A 5 12.40 -16.78 21.85
N ALA A 6 13.13 -17.33 22.83
CA ALA A 6 14.59 -17.46 22.75
C ALA A 6 15.02 -18.48 21.68
N LEU A 7 15.84 -18.02 20.74
CA LEU A 7 16.47 -18.84 19.69
C LEU A 7 17.99 -18.95 19.88
N ALA A 8 18.50 -18.48 21.02
CA ALA A 8 19.93 -18.45 21.29
C ALA A 8 20.55 -19.86 21.26
N GLY A 9 21.74 -19.98 20.69
CA GLY A 9 22.51 -21.21 20.64
C GLY A 9 22.07 -22.27 19.62
N ARG A 10 21.04 -21.94 18.76
CA ARG A 10 20.58 -22.85 17.71
C ARG A 10 20.88 -22.27 16.35
N GLY A 11 21.51 -23.04 15.46
CA GLY A 11 21.66 -22.74 14.04
C GLY A 11 20.59 -23.46 13.24
N ALA A 12 20.29 -23.00 12.00
CA ALA A 12 19.31 -23.62 11.11
C ALA A 12 19.78 -23.51 9.66
N ASP A 13 19.61 -24.60 8.91
CA ASP A 13 19.72 -24.59 7.44
C ASP A 13 18.42 -24.17 6.77
N LEU A 14 17.30 -24.37 7.48
CA LEU A 14 15.98 -23.90 7.08
C LEU A 14 15.24 -23.36 8.30
N ALA A 15 14.77 -22.14 8.22
CA ALA A 15 13.88 -21.53 9.19
C ALA A 15 12.49 -21.35 8.57
N ILE A 16 11.46 -21.85 9.24
CA ILE A 16 10.06 -21.63 8.84
C ILE A 16 9.42 -20.76 9.90
N ILE A 17 8.85 -19.64 9.45
CA ILE A 17 8.13 -18.67 10.28
C ILE A 17 6.67 -18.72 9.81
N ASP A 18 5.80 -19.15 10.70
CA ASP A 18 4.39 -19.37 10.42
C ASP A 18 3.54 -18.40 11.25
N ASP A 19 2.70 -17.63 10.59
CA ASP A 19 1.81 -16.61 11.14
C ASP A 19 2.42 -15.76 12.28
N PRO A 20 3.53 -15.02 12.02
CA PRO A 20 4.22 -14.26 13.07
C PRO A 20 3.45 -13.03 13.55
N VAL A 21 2.39 -12.63 12.87
CA VAL A 21 1.58 -11.44 13.16
C VAL A 21 0.17 -11.87 13.53
N SER A 22 -0.29 -11.52 14.72
CA SER A 22 -1.68 -11.71 15.12
C SER A 22 -2.56 -10.52 14.72
N GLU A 23 -3.90 -10.70 14.78
CA GLU A 23 -4.85 -9.60 14.55
C GLU A 23 -4.61 -8.42 15.50
N GLN A 24 -4.26 -8.70 16.76
CA GLN A 24 -3.98 -7.66 17.76
C GLN A 24 -2.68 -6.91 17.44
N ASP A 25 -1.63 -7.64 17.03
CA ASP A 25 -0.35 -7.03 16.65
C ASP A 25 -0.51 -6.11 15.43
N ALA A 26 -1.39 -6.48 14.50
CA ALA A 26 -1.66 -5.71 13.29
C ALA A 26 -2.21 -4.30 13.58
N LEU A 27 -2.87 -4.11 14.73
CA LEU A 27 -3.41 -2.81 15.16
C LEU A 27 -2.35 -1.91 15.80
N SER A 28 -1.15 -2.42 16.06
CA SER A 28 -0.08 -1.69 16.75
C SER A 28 1.17 -1.57 15.90
N ALA A 29 1.49 -0.34 15.50
CA ALA A 29 2.74 -0.06 14.78
C ALA A 29 3.98 -0.55 15.55
N THR A 30 3.99 -0.35 16.88
CA THR A 30 5.07 -0.78 17.77
C THR A 30 5.18 -2.31 17.81
N ALA A 31 4.07 -3.04 17.82
CA ALA A 31 4.09 -4.50 17.78
C ALA A 31 4.66 -5.01 16.45
N LEU A 32 4.23 -4.43 15.32
CA LEU A 32 4.78 -4.76 14.00
C LEU A 32 6.28 -4.45 13.89
N ASP A 33 6.74 -3.35 14.50
CA ASP A 33 8.17 -3.02 14.56
C ASP A 33 8.94 -4.04 15.41
N SER A 34 8.39 -4.45 16.56
CA SER A 34 8.99 -5.45 17.44
C SER A 34 9.09 -6.84 16.78
N ILE A 35 8.09 -7.24 16.00
CA ILE A 35 8.13 -8.50 15.22
C ILE A 35 9.26 -8.46 14.19
N TYR A 36 9.43 -7.35 13.49
CA TYR A 36 10.53 -7.20 12.54
C TYR A 36 11.89 -7.21 13.23
N GLU A 37 12.02 -6.56 14.39
CA GLU A 37 13.23 -6.58 15.19
C GLU A 37 13.55 -8.00 15.70
N TRP A 38 12.55 -8.73 16.18
CA TRP A 38 12.70 -10.15 16.54
C TRP A 38 13.18 -10.99 15.34
N TYR A 39 12.59 -10.78 14.15
CA TYR A 39 13.02 -11.47 12.94
C TYR A 39 14.49 -11.21 12.62
N THR A 40 14.91 -9.96 12.63
CA THR A 40 16.27 -9.57 12.26
C THR A 40 17.31 -9.96 13.30
N SER A 41 16.98 -9.90 14.59
CA SER A 41 17.90 -10.24 15.70
C SER A 41 17.93 -11.74 16.04
N GLY A 42 16.86 -12.47 15.72
CA GLY A 42 16.68 -13.88 16.03
C GLY A 42 16.80 -14.77 14.78
N PRO A 43 15.67 -15.10 14.11
CA PRO A 43 15.63 -16.10 13.04
C PRO A 43 16.64 -15.85 11.93
N ARG A 44 16.75 -14.62 11.44
CA ARG A 44 17.67 -14.29 10.34
C ARG A 44 19.14 -14.55 10.69
N GLN A 45 19.55 -14.24 11.92
CA GLN A 45 20.92 -14.43 12.37
C GLN A 45 21.27 -15.90 12.73
N ARG A 46 20.28 -16.78 12.73
CA ARG A 46 20.47 -18.20 13.02
C ARG A 46 20.69 -19.05 11.78
N LEU A 47 20.50 -18.48 10.59
CA LEU A 47 20.79 -19.23 9.37
C LEU A 47 22.28 -19.55 9.24
N GLN A 48 22.54 -20.80 8.93
CA GLN A 48 23.86 -21.25 8.49
C GLN A 48 24.15 -20.69 7.07
N PRO A 49 25.43 -20.62 6.67
CA PRO A 49 25.77 -20.26 5.29
C PRO A 49 25.04 -21.14 4.27
N GLY A 50 24.30 -20.52 3.35
CA GLY A 50 23.45 -21.21 2.37
C GLY A 50 22.07 -21.64 2.89
N GLY A 51 21.73 -21.35 4.13
CA GLY A 51 20.42 -21.62 4.69
C GLY A 51 19.32 -20.73 4.09
N SER A 52 18.07 -21.18 4.21
CA SER A 52 16.89 -20.52 3.66
C SER A 52 15.86 -20.18 4.74
N ILE A 53 15.03 -19.16 4.46
CA ILE A 53 13.88 -18.81 5.30
C ILE A 53 12.62 -18.93 4.46
N ILE A 54 11.57 -19.51 5.05
CA ILE A 54 10.22 -19.49 4.52
C ILE A 54 9.35 -18.71 5.51
N ILE A 55 8.65 -17.70 5.04
CA ILE A 55 7.66 -16.95 5.83
C ILE A 55 6.29 -17.26 5.23
N VAL A 56 5.43 -17.87 6.04
CA VAL A 56 4.02 -18.12 5.69
C VAL A 56 3.18 -17.24 6.59
N MET A 57 2.35 -16.39 6.03
CA MET A 57 1.48 -15.53 6.83
C MET A 57 0.34 -14.94 6.02
N THR A 58 -0.75 -14.65 6.71
CA THR A 58 -1.79 -13.77 6.21
C THR A 58 -1.26 -12.33 6.21
N ARG A 59 -1.57 -11.56 5.16
CA ARG A 59 -1.26 -10.13 5.14
C ARG A 59 -2.22 -9.37 6.05
N TRP A 60 -1.68 -8.45 6.82
CA TRP A 60 -2.45 -7.66 7.78
C TRP A 60 -2.34 -6.16 7.55
N SER A 61 -1.16 -5.70 7.16
CA SER A 61 -0.84 -4.27 7.07
C SER A 61 0.24 -4.03 6.03
N ILE A 62 0.28 -2.82 5.48
CA ILE A 62 1.42 -2.34 4.67
C ILE A 62 2.73 -2.26 5.46
N ARG A 63 2.68 -2.45 6.79
CA ARG A 63 3.81 -2.41 7.71
C ARG A 63 4.11 -3.77 8.36
N ASP A 64 3.45 -4.83 7.94
CA ASP A 64 3.68 -6.18 8.47
C ASP A 64 5.08 -6.71 8.11
N LEU A 65 5.43 -7.88 8.65
CA LEU A 65 6.75 -8.48 8.43
C LEU A 65 7.07 -8.66 6.95
N THR A 66 6.10 -9.15 6.15
CA THR A 66 6.26 -9.32 4.70
C THR A 66 6.60 -7.99 4.02
N ALA A 67 5.85 -6.92 4.30
CA ALA A 67 6.12 -5.61 3.73
C ALA A 67 7.53 -5.12 4.05
N LYS A 68 7.98 -5.31 5.30
CA LYS A 68 9.32 -4.86 5.74
C LYS A 68 10.45 -5.65 5.09
N VAL A 69 10.35 -6.97 4.99
CA VAL A 69 11.40 -7.78 4.34
C VAL A 69 11.48 -7.51 2.85
N LEU A 70 10.32 -7.31 2.18
CA LEU A 70 10.27 -6.99 0.76
C LEU A 70 10.79 -5.58 0.46
N SER A 71 10.52 -4.60 1.32
CA SER A 71 11.07 -3.25 1.15
C SER A 71 12.59 -3.21 1.17
N LYS A 72 13.22 -4.15 1.87
CA LYS A 72 14.69 -4.25 1.99
C LYS A 72 15.37 -5.00 0.85
N GLN A 73 14.64 -5.80 0.09
CA GLN A 73 15.25 -6.65 -0.95
C GLN A 73 15.92 -5.88 -2.10
N SER A 74 15.60 -4.60 -2.28
CA SER A 74 16.25 -3.73 -3.26
C SER A 74 17.63 -3.26 -2.81
N GLU A 75 17.99 -3.43 -1.54
CA GLU A 75 19.29 -3.04 -1.01
C GLU A 75 20.40 -3.95 -1.53
N LYS A 76 21.57 -3.38 -1.76
CA LYS A 76 22.74 -4.15 -2.22
C LYS A 76 23.14 -5.14 -1.13
N GLY A 77 23.16 -6.43 -1.49
CA GLY A 77 23.51 -7.51 -0.55
C GLY A 77 22.36 -7.94 0.38
N ALA A 78 21.17 -7.37 0.26
CA ALA A 78 20.01 -7.83 0.99
C ALA A 78 19.51 -9.19 0.49
N ASP A 79 18.79 -9.91 1.36
CA ASP A 79 18.12 -11.14 1.01
C ASP A 79 17.13 -10.91 -0.14
N LYS A 80 17.08 -11.88 -1.07
CA LYS A 80 16.11 -11.88 -2.15
C LYS A 80 15.00 -12.86 -1.83
N TRP A 81 13.77 -12.47 -2.15
CA TRP A 81 12.57 -13.21 -1.80
C TRP A 81 11.82 -13.61 -3.06
N ASP A 82 11.49 -14.89 -3.14
CA ASP A 82 10.50 -15.40 -4.07
C ASP A 82 9.12 -15.28 -3.38
N ILE A 83 8.19 -14.62 -4.07
CA ILE A 83 6.86 -14.32 -3.52
C ILE A 83 5.85 -15.26 -4.15
N VAL A 84 5.08 -15.96 -3.31
CA VAL A 84 3.94 -16.76 -3.73
C VAL A 84 2.70 -16.21 -3.03
N GLU A 85 1.73 -15.73 -3.80
CA GLU A 85 0.51 -15.11 -3.29
C GLU A 85 -0.72 -15.94 -3.67
N PHE A 86 -1.60 -16.11 -2.70
CA PHE A 86 -2.86 -16.85 -2.85
C PHE A 86 -4.06 -15.94 -2.52
N PRO A 87 -4.44 -15.01 -3.42
CA PRO A 87 -5.64 -14.19 -3.20
C PRO A 87 -6.89 -15.04 -3.33
N ALA A 88 -7.88 -14.80 -2.49
CA ALA A 88 -9.15 -15.57 -2.49
C ALA A 88 -9.89 -15.47 -3.83
N ILE A 89 -9.78 -14.33 -4.51
CA ILE A 89 -10.26 -14.13 -5.87
C ILE A 89 -9.06 -13.86 -6.77
N MET A 90 -8.85 -14.73 -7.74
CA MET A 90 -7.77 -14.66 -8.69
C MET A 90 -7.94 -13.46 -9.66
N PRO A 91 -6.86 -12.98 -10.33
CA PRO A 91 -6.97 -11.96 -11.38
C PRO A 91 -7.95 -12.34 -12.52
N SER A 92 -8.21 -13.63 -12.70
CA SER A 92 -9.22 -14.15 -13.65
C SER A 92 -10.67 -13.90 -13.20
N GLY A 93 -10.90 -13.36 -12.00
CA GLY A 93 -12.22 -13.21 -11.39
C GLY A 93 -12.80 -14.49 -10.79
N LYS A 94 -12.06 -15.60 -10.77
CA LYS A 94 -12.48 -16.86 -10.20
C LYS A 94 -11.99 -17.01 -8.77
N SER A 95 -12.74 -17.75 -7.93
CA SER A 95 -12.25 -18.19 -6.62
C SER A 95 -10.95 -18.98 -6.78
N LEU A 96 -10.02 -18.79 -5.85
CA LEU A 96 -8.79 -19.59 -5.77
C LEU A 96 -9.07 -21.07 -5.56
N TRP A 97 -10.08 -21.39 -4.75
CA TRP A 97 -10.46 -22.76 -4.41
C TRP A 97 -11.99 -22.95 -4.48
N PRO A 98 -12.53 -23.09 -5.71
CA PRO A 98 -13.98 -23.08 -5.94
C PRO A 98 -14.72 -24.28 -5.34
N GLU A 99 -14.02 -25.40 -5.04
CA GLU A 99 -14.60 -26.55 -4.36
C GLU A 99 -14.87 -26.30 -2.88
N TYR A 100 -14.15 -25.36 -2.28
CA TYR A 100 -14.27 -24.99 -0.86
C TYR A 100 -15.01 -23.66 -0.68
N TRP A 101 -14.61 -22.64 -1.45
CA TRP A 101 -15.20 -21.29 -1.42
C TRP A 101 -15.78 -20.93 -2.78
N LYS A 102 -17.09 -20.88 -2.89
CA LYS A 102 -17.75 -20.34 -4.08
C LYS A 102 -17.61 -18.83 -4.14
N LEU A 103 -17.64 -18.27 -5.35
CA LEU A 103 -17.49 -16.82 -5.55
C LEU A 103 -18.58 -16.04 -4.80
N GLU A 104 -19.83 -16.53 -4.82
CA GLU A 104 -20.97 -15.91 -4.11
C GLU A 104 -20.74 -15.81 -2.59
N GLU A 105 -20.13 -16.85 -2.01
CA GLU A 105 -19.80 -16.89 -0.58
C GLU A 105 -18.69 -15.89 -0.25
N LEU A 106 -17.68 -15.78 -1.10
CA LEU A 106 -16.61 -14.79 -0.98
C LEU A 106 -17.14 -13.34 -1.11
N GLU A 107 -18.06 -13.08 -2.02
CA GLU A 107 -18.75 -11.78 -2.15
C GLU A 107 -19.57 -11.48 -0.89
N GLY A 108 -20.23 -12.47 -0.30
CA GLY A 108 -20.91 -12.31 0.99
C GLY A 108 -19.98 -11.95 2.14
N VAL A 109 -18.81 -12.59 2.23
CA VAL A 109 -17.77 -12.22 3.20
C VAL A 109 -17.28 -10.81 2.96
N LYS A 110 -16.97 -10.46 1.69
CA LYS A 110 -16.51 -9.12 1.31
C LYS A 110 -17.48 -8.03 1.71
N ALA A 111 -18.79 -8.27 1.59
CA ALA A 111 -19.83 -7.34 1.99
C ALA A 111 -19.96 -7.19 3.52
N SER A 112 -19.50 -8.19 4.30
CA SER A 112 -19.67 -8.24 5.76
C SER A 112 -18.48 -7.71 6.56
N ILE A 113 -17.33 -7.50 5.94
CA ILE A 113 -16.10 -7.04 6.62
C ILE A 113 -15.60 -5.71 6.02
N PRO A 114 -14.85 -4.90 6.79
CA PRO A 114 -14.22 -3.68 6.27
C PRO A 114 -13.34 -3.97 5.04
N VAL A 115 -13.39 -3.07 4.05
CA VAL A 115 -12.66 -3.21 2.78
C VAL A 115 -11.15 -3.41 3.00
N GLY A 116 -10.54 -2.72 3.98
CA GLY A 116 -9.14 -2.89 4.32
C GLY A 116 -8.80 -4.30 4.83
N LYS A 117 -9.68 -4.88 5.67
CA LYS A 117 -9.53 -6.27 6.11
C LYS A 117 -9.67 -7.25 4.94
N TRP A 118 -10.66 -7.03 4.07
CA TRP A 118 -10.81 -7.83 2.86
C TRP A 118 -9.55 -7.77 1.97
N ASN A 119 -9.08 -6.57 1.66
CA ASN A 119 -7.90 -6.40 0.82
C ASN A 119 -6.66 -7.04 1.42
N ALA A 120 -6.42 -6.86 2.71
CA ALA A 120 -5.26 -7.43 3.38
C ALA A 120 -5.34 -8.96 3.46
N GLN A 121 -6.37 -9.49 4.11
CA GLN A 121 -6.42 -10.90 4.52
C GLN A 121 -6.86 -11.83 3.39
N TYR A 122 -7.82 -11.41 2.56
CA TYR A 122 -8.35 -12.24 1.49
C TYR A 122 -7.67 -11.99 0.15
N MET A 123 -7.32 -10.74 -0.14
CA MET A 123 -6.67 -10.40 -1.41
C MET A 123 -5.14 -10.31 -1.32
N GLN A 124 -4.55 -10.52 -0.14
CA GLN A 124 -3.11 -10.43 0.15
C GLN A 124 -2.49 -9.07 -0.22
N ASN A 125 -3.33 -8.04 -0.35
CA ASN A 125 -2.96 -6.69 -0.76
C ASN A 125 -3.42 -5.66 0.28
N PRO A 126 -2.73 -5.53 1.42
CA PRO A 126 -3.08 -4.55 2.43
C PRO A 126 -2.99 -3.13 1.87
N THR A 127 -4.00 -2.34 2.17
CA THR A 127 -4.08 -0.94 1.77
C THR A 127 -3.92 -0.04 3.00
N ALA A 128 -3.48 1.19 2.80
CA ALA A 128 -3.25 2.18 3.86
C ALA A 128 -4.56 2.80 4.38
N GLU A 129 -5.61 1.99 4.64
CA GLU A 129 -6.92 2.52 5.05
C GLU A 129 -6.94 3.20 6.42
N GLU A 130 -6.02 2.85 7.34
CA GLU A 130 -5.98 3.45 8.67
C GLU A 130 -5.44 4.88 8.71
N GLY A 131 -5.15 5.48 7.57
CA GLY A 131 -4.63 6.84 7.47
C GLY A 131 -5.26 7.69 6.38
N ALA A 132 -6.19 7.16 5.62
CA ALA A 132 -6.87 7.93 4.60
C ALA A 132 -7.78 8.99 5.26
N ILE A 133 -7.30 10.22 5.34
CA ILE A 133 -8.07 11.38 5.79
C ILE A 133 -9.31 11.54 4.89
N ILE A 134 -9.17 11.15 3.61
CA ILE A 134 -10.25 11.18 2.62
C ILE A 134 -10.63 9.74 2.27
N LYS A 135 -11.83 9.32 2.64
CA LYS A 135 -12.33 7.98 2.37
C LYS A 135 -12.81 7.85 0.93
N ARG A 136 -12.58 6.67 0.32
CA ARG A 136 -12.99 6.41 -1.06
C ARG A 136 -14.49 6.59 -1.29
N GLU A 137 -15.31 6.28 -0.32
CA GLU A 137 -16.76 6.44 -0.35
C GLU A 137 -17.23 7.90 -0.41
N TRP A 138 -16.37 8.86 -0.10
CA TRP A 138 -16.66 10.28 -0.19
C TRP A 138 -16.46 10.84 -1.61
N TRP A 139 -15.74 10.10 -2.46
CA TRP A 139 -15.53 10.51 -3.83
C TRP A 139 -16.78 10.28 -4.65
N GLN A 140 -17.29 11.36 -5.23
CA GLN A 140 -18.36 11.31 -6.23
C GLN A 140 -17.73 11.33 -7.62
N LYS A 141 -18.42 10.70 -8.58
CA LYS A 141 -18.01 10.74 -9.99
C LYS A 141 -18.74 11.85 -10.69
N TRP A 142 -18.01 12.59 -11.49
CA TRP A 142 -18.59 13.52 -12.44
C TRP A 142 -19.14 12.74 -13.64
N GLU A 143 -20.43 12.91 -13.96
CA GLU A 143 -21.10 12.11 -14.99
C GLU A 143 -21.18 12.83 -16.34
N LYS A 144 -20.84 14.13 -16.40
CA LYS A 144 -20.83 14.91 -17.62
C LYS A 144 -19.48 14.77 -18.34
N GLU A 145 -19.51 14.96 -19.67
CA GLU A 145 -18.34 14.82 -20.54
C GLU A 145 -17.29 15.91 -20.27
N ASP A 146 -17.74 17.15 -20.09
CA ASP A 146 -16.90 18.29 -19.80
C ASP A 146 -16.85 18.61 -18.29
N PRO A 147 -15.71 19.04 -17.75
CA PRO A 147 -15.64 19.51 -16.37
C PRO A 147 -16.50 20.75 -16.17
N PRO A 148 -16.92 21.08 -14.93
CA PRO A 148 -17.66 22.31 -14.67
C PRO A 148 -16.79 23.52 -14.90
N GLU A 149 -17.41 24.65 -15.20
CA GLU A 149 -16.73 25.94 -15.24
C GLU A 149 -16.28 26.30 -13.81
N CYS A 150 -14.96 26.37 -13.59
CA CYS A 150 -14.38 26.58 -12.28
C CYS A 150 -14.28 28.07 -11.96
N ASN A 151 -14.55 28.44 -10.71
CA ASN A 151 -14.37 29.80 -10.21
C ASN A 151 -12.90 30.14 -10.09
N TYR A 152 -12.08 29.16 -9.67
CA TYR A 152 -10.62 29.22 -9.62
C TYR A 152 -10.02 27.80 -9.59
N ILE A 153 -8.74 27.71 -9.94
CA ILE A 153 -8.01 26.44 -10.02
C ILE A 153 -6.81 26.50 -9.07
N ILE A 154 -6.62 25.43 -8.30
CA ILE A 154 -5.50 25.30 -7.36
C ILE A 154 -4.64 24.11 -7.76
N GLN A 155 -3.32 24.27 -7.68
CA GLN A 155 -2.37 23.17 -7.80
C GLN A 155 -1.67 22.90 -6.47
N SER A 156 -1.60 21.64 -6.08
CA SER A 156 -0.87 21.19 -4.89
C SER A 156 0.28 20.28 -5.29
N TYR A 157 1.47 20.56 -4.74
CA TYR A 157 2.71 19.87 -5.04
C TYR A 157 3.24 19.17 -3.79
N ASP A 158 3.36 17.85 -3.86
CA ASP A 158 4.09 17.04 -2.89
C ASP A 158 5.39 16.57 -3.54
N THR A 159 6.52 17.14 -3.09
CA THR A 159 7.81 16.96 -3.77
C THR A 159 8.80 16.18 -2.92
N ALA A 160 9.38 15.12 -3.49
CA ALA A 160 10.46 14.35 -2.89
C ALA A 160 11.83 14.89 -3.35
N PHE A 161 12.73 15.19 -2.39
CA PHE A 161 14.04 15.79 -2.65
C PHE A 161 15.22 14.80 -2.65
N SER A 162 15.00 13.50 -2.73
CA SER A 162 16.07 12.50 -2.65
C SER A 162 16.52 12.00 -4.03
N LYS A 163 17.84 11.95 -4.26
CA LYS A 163 18.46 11.40 -5.48
C LYS A 163 18.65 9.88 -5.48
N SER A 164 18.07 9.14 -4.53
CA SER A 164 18.24 7.69 -4.47
C SER A 164 17.19 6.97 -5.30
N ASP A 165 17.51 5.78 -5.82
CA ASP A 165 16.54 4.85 -6.46
C ASP A 165 15.37 4.46 -5.53
N ARG A 166 15.42 4.93 -4.29
CA ARG A 166 14.42 4.80 -3.22
C ARG A 166 13.67 6.10 -2.94
N ALA A 167 13.88 7.16 -3.74
CA ALA A 167 13.16 8.41 -3.54
C ALA A 167 11.64 8.16 -3.58
N ASP A 168 10.95 8.77 -2.65
CA ASP A 168 9.50 8.85 -2.70
C ASP A 168 9.07 9.49 -4.02
N TYR A 169 7.83 9.24 -4.41
CA TYR A 169 7.26 9.89 -5.59
C TYR A 169 7.02 11.37 -5.30
N SER A 170 7.24 12.21 -6.30
CA SER A 170 6.61 13.53 -6.34
C SER A 170 5.23 13.39 -6.94
N ALA A 171 4.26 14.14 -6.44
CA ALA A 171 2.92 14.20 -6.96
C ALA A 171 2.45 15.64 -7.14
N VAL A 172 1.67 15.88 -8.18
CA VAL A 172 0.99 17.14 -8.43
C VAL A 172 -0.48 16.84 -8.60
N THR A 173 -1.33 17.59 -7.91
CA THR A 173 -2.79 17.50 -8.07
C THR A 173 -3.35 18.85 -8.44
N THR A 174 -4.24 18.87 -9.45
CA THR A 174 -4.92 20.08 -9.92
C THR A 174 -6.41 19.98 -9.55
N TRP A 175 -6.91 20.99 -8.89
CA TRP A 175 -8.25 21.05 -8.34
C TRP A 175 -9.00 22.24 -8.86
N GLY A 176 -10.20 22.03 -9.34
CA GLY A 176 -11.12 23.10 -9.71
C GLY A 176 -12.16 23.32 -8.60
N ILE A 177 -12.37 24.56 -8.21
CA ILE A 177 -13.45 24.97 -7.31
C ILE A 177 -14.54 25.60 -8.16
N PHE A 178 -15.76 25.09 -8.02
CA PHE A 178 -16.91 25.54 -8.77
C PHE A 178 -18.16 25.65 -7.88
N THR A 179 -19.11 26.45 -8.30
CA THR A 179 -20.37 26.62 -7.61
C THR A 179 -21.47 25.94 -8.41
N GLU A 180 -22.21 25.04 -7.77
CA GLU A 180 -23.33 24.38 -8.41
C GLU A 180 -24.52 25.35 -8.55
N SER A 181 -25.06 25.45 -9.76
CA SER A 181 -26.09 26.47 -10.09
C SER A 181 -27.42 26.29 -9.34
N GLU A 182 -27.73 25.06 -8.90
CA GLU A 182 -28.99 24.75 -8.21
C GLU A 182 -28.92 24.96 -6.70
N SER A 183 -27.80 24.58 -6.07
CA SER A 183 -27.61 24.65 -4.61
C SER A 183 -26.90 25.92 -4.15
N ASN A 184 -26.19 26.59 -5.03
CA ASN A 184 -25.28 27.69 -4.74
C ASN A 184 -24.17 27.30 -3.71
N GLU A 185 -23.85 26.01 -3.62
CA GLU A 185 -22.79 25.47 -2.78
C GLU A 185 -21.48 25.38 -3.57
N GLU A 186 -20.36 25.62 -2.88
CA GLU A 186 -19.04 25.43 -3.46
C GLU A 186 -18.63 23.95 -3.39
N HIS A 187 -18.16 23.46 -4.51
CA HIS A 187 -17.65 22.10 -4.68
C HIS A 187 -16.21 22.12 -5.14
N ILE A 188 -15.48 21.05 -4.82
CA ILE A 188 -14.11 20.82 -5.28
C ILE A 188 -14.08 19.59 -6.19
N MET A 189 -13.42 19.72 -7.34
CA MET A 189 -13.21 18.63 -8.30
C MET A 189 -11.72 18.39 -8.52
N LEU A 190 -11.29 17.14 -8.48
CA LEU A 190 -9.98 16.76 -8.97
C LEU A 190 -9.99 16.77 -10.51
N LEU A 191 -9.30 17.72 -11.10
CA LEU A 191 -9.18 17.87 -12.54
C LEU A 191 -8.08 16.98 -13.11
N ASP A 192 -6.95 16.88 -12.38
CA ASP A 192 -5.81 16.07 -12.78
C ASP A 192 -4.96 15.64 -11.59
N ALA A 193 -4.25 14.51 -11.76
CA ALA A 193 -3.30 14.00 -10.77
C ALA A 193 -2.13 13.31 -11.48
N VAL A 194 -0.95 13.90 -11.38
CA VAL A 194 0.28 13.39 -11.97
C VAL A 194 1.24 12.95 -10.88
N LYS A 195 1.86 11.78 -11.09
CA LYS A 195 2.80 11.19 -10.13
C LYS A 195 4.01 10.66 -10.87
N GLY A 196 5.20 11.02 -10.40
CA GLY A 196 6.44 10.56 -11.01
C GLY A 196 7.62 10.60 -10.06
N ARG A 197 8.72 9.99 -10.48
CA ARG A 197 10.03 10.13 -9.84
C ARG A 197 10.87 11.04 -10.72
N TRP A 198 10.81 12.32 -10.43
CA TRP A 198 11.51 13.35 -11.22
C TRP A 198 12.72 13.88 -10.45
N GLU A 199 13.80 14.13 -11.18
CA GLU A 199 14.83 15.05 -10.70
C GLU A 199 14.32 16.49 -10.74
N PHE A 200 14.92 17.38 -9.97
CA PHE A 200 14.44 18.75 -9.86
C PHE A 200 14.23 19.49 -11.20
N PRO A 201 15.10 19.35 -12.22
CA PRO A 201 14.85 19.95 -13.53
C PRO A 201 13.59 19.43 -14.21
N GLN A 202 13.37 18.11 -14.16
CA GLN A 202 12.20 17.45 -14.74
C GLN A 202 10.92 17.82 -13.99
N LEU A 203 10.98 17.85 -12.65
CA LEU A 203 9.85 18.29 -11.82
C LEU A 203 9.46 19.73 -12.17
N LYS A 204 10.44 20.61 -12.41
CA LYS A 204 10.19 21.99 -12.82
C LYS A 204 9.55 22.09 -14.21
N GLU A 205 9.97 21.23 -15.16
CA GLU A 205 9.37 21.16 -16.50
C GLU A 205 7.91 20.70 -16.39
N GLU A 206 7.66 19.62 -15.66
CA GLU A 206 6.31 19.10 -15.42
C GLU A 206 5.40 20.13 -14.77
N ALA A 207 5.89 20.80 -13.71
CA ALA A 207 5.15 21.88 -13.05
C ALA A 207 4.81 23.03 -14.01
N ASN A 208 5.75 23.43 -14.88
CA ASN A 208 5.50 24.47 -15.86
C ASN A 208 4.50 24.05 -16.95
N GLU A 209 4.50 22.78 -17.36
CA GLU A 209 3.54 22.27 -18.33
C GLU A 209 2.13 22.24 -17.74
N LEU A 210 1.98 21.74 -16.51
CA LEU A 210 0.71 21.72 -15.79
C LEU A 210 0.20 23.13 -15.49
N TYR A 211 1.09 24.06 -15.13
CA TYR A 211 0.73 25.46 -14.93
C TYR A 211 0.16 26.09 -16.23
N LYS A 212 0.82 25.87 -17.36
CA LYS A 212 0.35 26.38 -18.66
C LYS A 212 -0.96 25.73 -19.12
N LEU A 213 -1.17 24.45 -18.78
CA LEU A 213 -2.34 23.71 -19.19
C LEU A 213 -3.59 24.15 -18.43
N TYR A 214 -3.46 24.38 -17.12
CA TYR A 214 -4.59 24.65 -16.25
C TYR A 214 -4.73 26.12 -15.82
N ASP A 215 -3.69 26.95 -16.04
CA ASP A 215 -3.63 28.37 -15.66
C ASP A 215 -4.17 28.62 -14.22
N PRO A 216 -3.58 27.98 -13.21
CA PRO A 216 -4.05 28.07 -11.83
C PRO A 216 -3.86 29.48 -11.27
N ASP A 217 -4.77 29.88 -10.36
CA ASP A 217 -4.77 31.17 -9.66
C ASP A 217 -3.62 31.35 -8.67
#